data_0ca1d145f21dc3cdb7d4cfa83d3772ba
#
_entry.id   0ca1d145f21dc3cdb7d4cfa83d3772ba
#
_cell.length_a   1.000
_cell.length_b   1.000
_cell.length_c   1.000
_cell.angle_alpha   90.00
_cell.angle_beta   90.00
_cell.angle_gamma   90.00
#
_symmetry.space_group_name_H-M   'P 1'
#
loop_
_entity.id
_entity.type
_entity.pdbx_description
1 polymer ?
#
loop_
_entity_poly.entity_id
_entity_poly.type
_entity_poly.pdbx_seq_one_letter_code
_entity_poly.pdbx_strand_id
1 'polypeptide(L)'
;AFVEQEDILNIFEGLTRHLLKEINGIEVEKFPRITYDYAMKTYGNDKPDIRFGMEFGELNEVTQHKEFPVFNAAELVVGIAVPGVGNYTRKEIDGLIDWVKRPQVGATGMVYVKCNEDGTYKSSVDKFYDQDDLAQWAKITGAKVGDMIFVLSGPADKTRAQLSALRMEVATRLGLRNPAEFAPLWVVDFPL
;
A
#
# COMPACT_ATOMS: atom_id res chain seq x y z
N ALA A 1 -25.40 -0.89 -30.20
CA ALA A 1 -26.03 -1.52 -29.03
C ALA A 1 -26.73 -0.45 -28.23
N PHE A 2 -27.89 -0.77 -27.69
CA PHE A 2 -28.70 0.15 -26.87
C PHE A 2 -28.39 -0.03 -25.37
N VAL A 3 -27.13 -0.23 -25.01
CA VAL A 3 -26.66 -0.49 -23.66
C VAL A 3 -25.52 0.46 -23.34
N GLU A 4 -25.65 1.19 -22.26
CA GLU A 4 -24.61 2.10 -21.77
C GLU A 4 -23.73 1.42 -20.69
N GLN A 5 -22.64 2.04 -20.33
CA GLN A 5 -21.70 1.53 -19.34
C GLN A 5 -22.41 1.22 -18.00
N GLU A 6 -23.31 2.11 -17.57
CA GLU A 6 -24.05 1.94 -16.31
C GLU A 6 -24.96 0.71 -16.34
N ASP A 7 -25.57 0.39 -17.46
CA ASP A 7 -26.42 -0.80 -17.56
C ASP A 7 -25.59 -2.07 -17.36
N ILE A 8 -24.39 -2.10 -17.95
CA ILE A 8 -23.46 -3.24 -17.83
C ILE A 8 -22.98 -3.37 -16.39
N LEU A 9 -22.53 -2.28 -15.77
CA LEU A 9 -22.07 -2.29 -14.38
C LEU A 9 -23.17 -2.77 -13.43
N ASN A 10 -24.40 -2.28 -13.59
CA ASN A 10 -25.53 -2.66 -12.75
C ASN A 10 -25.91 -4.15 -12.91
N ILE A 11 -25.87 -4.69 -14.13
CA ILE A 11 -26.17 -6.10 -14.40
C ILE A 11 -25.11 -6.98 -13.70
N PHE A 12 -23.83 -6.70 -13.92
CA PHE A 12 -22.77 -7.52 -13.33
C PHE A 12 -22.65 -7.35 -11.82
N GLU A 13 -22.90 -6.15 -11.29
CA GLU A 13 -22.98 -5.95 -9.83
C GLU A 13 -24.13 -6.77 -9.24
N GLY A 14 -25.33 -6.72 -9.85
CA GLY A 14 -26.49 -7.49 -9.43
C GLY A 14 -26.23 -9.00 -9.47
N LEU A 15 -25.61 -9.50 -10.53
CA LEU A 15 -25.22 -10.91 -10.66
C LEU A 15 -24.22 -11.31 -9.55
N THR A 16 -23.18 -10.53 -9.34
CA THR A 16 -22.15 -10.83 -8.32
C THR A 16 -22.77 -10.82 -6.92
N ARG A 17 -23.60 -9.84 -6.61
CA ARG A 17 -24.32 -9.78 -5.32
C ARG A 17 -25.23 -10.99 -5.11
N HIS A 18 -25.95 -11.41 -6.14
CA HIS A 18 -26.79 -12.60 -6.09
C HIS A 18 -25.95 -13.86 -5.81
N LEU A 19 -24.85 -14.05 -6.52
CA LEU A 19 -23.96 -15.19 -6.31
C LEU A 19 -23.34 -15.20 -4.90
N LEU A 20 -22.87 -14.06 -4.40
CA LEU A 20 -22.32 -13.95 -3.04
C LEU A 20 -23.38 -14.31 -1.99
N LYS A 21 -24.62 -13.88 -2.17
CA LYS A 21 -25.71 -14.18 -1.26
C LYS A 21 -26.09 -15.67 -1.31
N GLU A 22 -26.34 -16.23 -2.49
CA GLU A 22 -26.83 -17.60 -2.65
C GLU A 22 -25.77 -18.67 -2.33
N ILE A 23 -24.50 -18.40 -2.65
CA ILE A 23 -23.44 -19.39 -2.47
C ILE A 23 -22.73 -19.22 -1.10
N ASN A 24 -22.49 -18.00 -0.69
CA ASN A 24 -21.69 -17.70 0.50
C ASN A 24 -22.50 -17.17 1.68
N GLY A 25 -23.78 -16.85 1.48
CA GLY A 25 -24.63 -16.22 2.50
C GLY A 25 -24.20 -14.77 2.84
N ILE A 26 -23.48 -14.11 1.94
CA ILE A 26 -22.90 -12.78 2.18
C ILE A 26 -23.72 -11.73 1.45
N GLU A 27 -24.24 -10.77 2.22
CA GLU A 27 -24.92 -9.60 1.66
C GLU A 27 -23.93 -8.45 1.49
N VAL A 28 -23.82 -7.94 0.26
CA VAL A 28 -23.04 -6.74 -0.09
C VAL A 28 -24.01 -5.71 -0.66
N GLU A 29 -24.01 -4.50 -0.09
CA GLU A 29 -24.97 -3.46 -0.52
C GLU A 29 -24.63 -2.93 -1.92
N LYS A 30 -23.54 -2.20 -2.03
CA LYS A 30 -23.07 -1.58 -3.28
C LYS A 30 -21.58 -1.69 -3.39
N PHE A 31 -21.07 -1.89 -4.61
CA PHE A 31 -19.64 -1.91 -4.86
C PHE A 31 -19.11 -0.48 -4.93
N PRO A 32 -18.06 -0.14 -4.14
CA PRO A 32 -17.34 1.12 -4.31
C PRO A 32 -16.82 1.25 -5.73
N ARG A 33 -16.78 2.46 -6.26
CA ARG A 33 -16.16 2.76 -7.55
C ARG A 33 -14.94 3.63 -7.33
N ILE A 34 -13.82 3.22 -7.86
CA ILE A 34 -12.58 3.98 -7.85
C ILE A 34 -12.05 4.08 -9.29
N THR A 35 -11.35 5.16 -9.61
CA THR A 35 -10.70 5.27 -10.91
C THR A 35 -9.42 4.42 -10.97
N TYR A 36 -9.01 4.05 -12.17
CA TYR A 36 -7.72 3.39 -12.39
C TYR A 36 -6.56 4.19 -11.80
N ASP A 37 -6.52 5.50 -12.03
CA ASP A 37 -5.47 6.37 -11.50
C ASP A 37 -5.43 6.37 -9.97
N TYR A 38 -6.60 6.42 -9.32
CA TYR A 38 -6.68 6.30 -7.87
C TYR A 38 -6.19 4.94 -7.38
N ALA A 39 -6.61 3.85 -8.01
CA ALA A 39 -6.17 2.49 -7.66
C ALA A 39 -4.65 2.33 -7.77
N MET A 40 -4.06 2.81 -8.87
CA MET A 40 -2.62 2.76 -9.09
C MET A 40 -1.84 3.66 -8.13
N LYS A 41 -2.34 4.85 -7.85
CA LYS A 41 -1.71 5.80 -6.93
C LYS A 41 -1.77 5.32 -5.48
N THR A 42 -2.91 4.77 -5.06
CA THR A 42 -3.20 4.43 -3.67
C THR A 42 -2.77 3.01 -3.29
N TYR A 43 -2.80 2.07 -4.24
CA TYR A 43 -2.54 0.65 -3.98
C TYR A 43 -1.50 0.02 -4.92
N GLY A 44 -1.11 0.72 -5.99
CA GLY A 44 -0.16 0.23 -6.99
C GLY A 44 -0.66 -0.97 -7.79
N ASN A 45 -1.98 -1.14 -7.89
CA ASN A 45 -2.61 -2.29 -8.52
C ASN A 45 -4.02 -1.91 -9.03
N ASP A 46 -4.39 -2.39 -10.22
CA ASP A 46 -5.71 -2.23 -10.82
C ASP A 46 -6.79 -3.18 -10.21
N LYS A 47 -6.40 -4.06 -9.31
CA LYS A 47 -7.26 -5.02 -8.58
C LYS A 47 -6.92 -4.99 -7.09
N PRO A 48 -7.07 -3.84 -6.42
CA PRO A 48 -6.61 -3.70 -5.05
C PRO A 48 -7.46 -4.54 -4.08
N ASP A 49 -6.79 -5.12 -3.10
CA ASP A 49 -7.46 -5.69 -1.93
C ASP A 49 -7.74 -4.57 -0.93
N ILE A 50 -9.01 -4.19 -0.78
CA ILE A 50 -9.44 -3.09 0.10
C ILE A 50 -9.94 -3.55 1.47
N ARG A 51 -9.81 -4.84 1.81
CA ARG A 51 -10.22 -5.37 3.13
C ARG A 51 -9.38 -4.88 4.29
N PHE A 52 -8.23 -4.28 3.99
CA PHE A 52 -7.31 -3.70 4.97
C PHE A 52 -6.71 -2.40 4.43
N GLY A 53 -6.23 -1.54 5.32
CA GLY A 53 -5.61 -0.27 4.99
C GLY A 53 -4.24 -0.40 4.29
N MET A 54 -3.22 0.28 4.82
CA MET A 54 -1.88 0.38 4.25
C MET A 54 -1.90 1.03 2.86
N GLU A 55 -2.63 2.14 2.74
CA GLU A 55 -2.63 2.97 1.54
C GLU A 55 -1.27 3.64 1.33
N PHE A 56 -0.93 3.89 0.08
CA PHE A 56 0.35 4.51 -0.28
C PHE A 56 0.38 5.99 0.10
N GLY A 57 1.48 6.41 0.73
CA GLY A 57 1.83 7.81 0.92
C GLY A 57 3.03 8.18 0.04
N GLU A 58 2.86 9.12 -0.89
CA GLU A 58 3.95 9.66 -1.68
C GLU A 58 4.79 10.62 -0.83
N LEU A 59 6.09 10.40 -0.79
CA LEU A 59 7.02 11.08 0.11
C LEU A 59 8.03 11.98 -0.62
N ASN A 60 7.95 12.12 -1.94
CA ASN A 60 8.90 12.90 -2.73
C ASN A 60 9.16 14.30 -2.16
N GLU A 61 8.09 15.07 -1.89
CA GLU A 61 8.18 16.46 -1.41
C GLU A 61 8.91 16.60 -0.08
N VAL A 62 8.82 15.59 0.79
CA VAL A 62 9.40 15.62 2.14
C VAL A 62 10.71 14.83 2.27
N THR A 63 11.12 14.13 1.20
CA THR A 63 12.33 13.30 1.23
C THR A 63 13.43 13.79 0.28
N GLN A 64 13.04 14.37 -0.85
CA GLN A 64 13.99 14.90 -1.82
C GLN A 64 14.59 16.23 -1.33
N HIS A 65 15.76 16.60 -1.88
CA HIS A 65 16.54 17.77 -1.46
C HIS A 65 17.25 17.65 -0.09
N LYS A 66 17.28 16.46 0.51
CA LYS A 66 18.11 16.11 1.66
C LYS A 66 19.40 15.41 1.19
N GLU A 67 20.31 15.12 2.11
CA GLU A 67 21.62 14.52 1.77
C GLU A 67 21.56 12.99 1.50
N PHE A 68 20.42 12.46 1.10
CA PHE A 68 20.25 11.03 0.80
C PHE A 68 20.10 10.79 -0.71
N PRO A 69 21.19 10.40 -1.40
CA PRO A 69 21.24 10.33 -2.86
C PRO A 69 20.22 9.37 -3.47
N VAL A 70 19.89 8.29 -2.75
CA VAL A 70 18.95 7.26 -3.24
C VAL A 70 17.57 7.84 -3.50
N PHE A 71 17.06 8.69 -2.59
CA PHE A 71 15.77 9.32 -2.77
C PHE A 71 15.81 10.50 -3.74
N ASN A 72 16.94 11.23 -3.75
CA ASN A 72 17.10 12.35 -4.68
C ASN A 72 17.13 11.90 -6.15
N ALA A 73 17.64 10.69 -6.43
CA ALA A 73 17.69 10.14 -7.77
C ALA A 73 16.42 9.39 -8.19
N ALA A 74 15.48 9.18 -7.29
CA ALA A 74 14.27 8.42 -7.55
C ALA A 74 13.19 9.29 -8.20
N GLU A 75 12.48 8.72 -9.16
CA GLU A 75 11.28 9.33 -9.73
C GLU A 75 10.13 9.32 -8.70
N LEU A 76 10.03 8.24 -7.92
CA LEU A 76 9.05 8.06 -6.88
C LEU A 76 9.69 7.58 -5.59
N VAL A 77 9.33 8.22 -4.48
CA VAL A 77 9.55 7.75 -3.11
C VAL A 77 8.18 7.56 -2.48
N VAL A 78 7.85 6.35 -2.09
CA VAL A 78 6.50 5.99 -1.63
C VAL A 78 6.55 4.98 -0.50
N GLY A 79 5.69 5.14 0.49
CA GLY A 79 5.66 4.28 1.68
C GLY A 79 4.25 3.82 2.04
N ILE A 80 4.22 2.82 2.92
CA ILE A 80 3.01 2.32 3.59
C ILE A 80 3.24 2.30 5.10
N ALA A 81 2.20 2.64 5.86
CA ALA A 81 2.18 2.41 7.30
C ALA A 81 1.65 0.99 7.59
N VAL A 82 2.45 0.20 8.28
CA VAL A 82 2.10 -1.17 8.67
C VAL A 82 1.74 -1.19 10.13
N PRO A 83 0.50 -1.55 10.49
CA PRO A 83 0.01 -1.43 11.85
C PRO A 83 0.61 -2.47 12.79
N GLY A 84 0.97 -2.03 14.00
CA GLY A 84 1.31 -2.91 15.12
C GLY A 84 2.64 -3.67 15.01
N VAL A 85 3.52 -3.30 14.08
CA VAL A 85 4.81 -3.97 13.86
C VAL A 85 6.02 -3.13 14.30
N GLY A 86 5.81 -2.08 15.08
CA GLY A 86 6.88 -1.23 15.61
C GLY A 86 7.93 -1.97 16.44
N ASN A 87 7.55 -3.12 17.01
CA ASN A 87 8.43 -3.98 17.80
C ASN A 87 9.19 -5.04 16.97
N TYR A 88 9.06 -5.07 15.65
CA TYR A 88 9.80 -6.02 14.82
C TYR A 88 11.29 -5.98 15.14
N THR A 89 11.86 -7.17 15.30
CA THR A 89 13.28 -7.39 15.49
C THR A 89 14.07 -7.08 14.23
N ARG A 90 15.38 -6.88 14.37
CA ARG A 90 16.26 -6.70 13.22
C ARG A 90 16.13 -7.85 12.21
N LYS A 91 16.02 -9.09 12.67
CA LYS A 91 15.90 -10.27 11.82
C LYS A 91 14.62 -10.25 10.99
N GLU A 92 13.50 -9.81 11.56
CA GLU A 92 12.21 -9.71 10.85
C GLU A 92 12.26 -8.62 9.77
N ILE A 93 12.87 -7.48 10.09
CA ILE A 93 13.07 -6.39 9.13
C ILE A 93 14.01 -6.81 7.99
N ASP A 94 15.15 -7.41 8.31
CA ASP A 94 16.11 -7.91 7.32
C ASP A 94 15.45 -8.97 6.42
N GLY A 95 14.58 -9.83 6.98
CA GLY A 95 13.79 -10.79 6.20
C GLY A 95 12.82 -10.15 5.21
N LEU A 96 12.25 -8.98 5.54
CA LEU A 96 11.44 -8.20 4.59
C LEU A 96 12.29 -7.49 3.53
N ILE A 97 13.45 -6.95 3.92
CA ILE A 97 14.41 -6.35 3.00
C ILE A 97 14.90 -7.39 1.97
N ASP A 98 15.21 -8.60 2.41
CA ASP A 98 15.61 -9.69 1.51
C ASP A 98 14.45 -10.12 0.63
N TRP A 99 13.23 -10.12 1.17
CA TRP A 99 12.04 -10.48 0.41
C TRP A 99 11.76 -9.50 -0.75
N VAL A 100 11.87 -8.19 -0.52
CA VAL A 100 11.64 -7.20 -1.58
C VAL A 100 12.74 -7.21 -2.65
N LYS A 101 13.94 -7.67 -2.31
CA LYS A 101 15.06 -7.81 -3.26
C LYS A 101 14.97 -9.05 -4.16
N ARG A 102 14.08 -9.99 -3.88
CA ARG A 102 13.89 -11.18 -4.72
C ARG A 102 13.57 -10.79 -6.16
N PRO A 103 14.02 -11.56 -7.16
CA PRO A 103 13.78 -11.24 -8.58
C PRO A 103 12.31 -11.00 -8.93
N GLN A 104 11.38 -11.66 -8.24
CA GLN A 104 9.94 -11.54 -8.44
C GLN A 104 9.38 -10.17 -8.02
N VAL A 105 10.01 -9.50 -7.07
CA VAL A 105 9.68 -8.14 -6.62
C VAL A 105 10.63 -7.13 -7.23
N GLY A 106 11.93 -7.38 -7.11
CA GLY A 106 13.01 -6.66 -7.80
C GLY A 106 13.26 -5.25 -7.27
N ALA A 107 12.95 -4.97 -5.99
CA ALA A 107 13.35 -3.73 -5.36
C ALA A 107 14.84 -3.74 -5.02
N THR A 108 15.50 -2.60 -5.07
CA THR A 108 16.93 -2.47 -4.75
C THR A 108 17.19 -2.48 -3.25
N GLY A 109 16.21 -2.07 -2.46
CA GLY A 109 16.26 -2.01 -1.01
C GLY A 109 14.95 -1.52 -0.42
N MET A 110 14.90 -1.37 0.89
CA MET A 110 13.76 -0.84 1.62
C MET A 110 14.26 0.00 2.79
N VAL A 111 13.75 1.22 2.90
CA VAL A 111 13.91 2.06 4.11
C VAL A 111 12.74 1.77 5.05
N TYR A 112 13.01 1.80 6.35
CA TYR A 112 11.96 1.66 7.36
C TYR A 112 12.04 2.77 8.41
N VAL A 113 10.90 3.11 8.99
CA VAL A 113 10.77 4.00 10.14
C VAL A 113 9.92 3.31 11.20
N LYS A 114 10.45 3.15 12.40
CA LYS A 114 9.69 2.71 13.59
C LYS A 114 9.03 3.91 14.25
N CYS A 115 7.74 3.83 14.49
CA CYS A 115 6.99 4.80 15.29
C CYS A 115 6.94 4.29 16.74
N ASN A 116 7.88 4.76 17.58
CA ASN A 116 8.03 4.25 18.93
C ASN A 116 6.87 4.68 19.85
N GLU A 117 6.67 3.95 20.95
CA GLU A 117 5.61 4.22 21.93
C GLU A 117 5.77 5.57 22.66
N ASP A 118 6.99 6.08 22.77
CA ASP A 118 7.30 7.39 23.34
C ASP A 118 7.08 8.57 22.38
N GLY A 119 6.56 8.29 21.18
CA GLY A 119 6.31 9.27 20.13
C GLY A 119 7.55 9.65 19.33
N THR A 120 8.70 9.03 19.58
CA THR A 120 9.91 9.23 18.77
C THR A 120 9.92 8.29 17.55
N TYR A 121 10.78 8.59 16.60
CA TYR A 121 10.96 7.80 15.38
C TYR A 121 12.38 7.25 15.31
N LYS A 122 12.52 6.03 14.81
CA LYS A 122 13.82 5.43 14.51
C LYS A 122 13.83 4.86 13.11
N SER A 123 14.80 5.25 12.30
CA SER A 123 14.89 4.87 10.90
C SER A 123 16.23 4.21 10.54
N SER A 124 16.25 3.50 9.43
CA SER A 124 17.51 3.06 8.79
C SER A 124 18.28 4.22 8.16
N VAL A 125 17.71 5.42 8.09
CA VAL A 125 18.28 6.63 7.47
C VAL A 125 18.34 7.83 8.42
N ASP A 126 18.40 7.59 9.73
CA ASP A 126 18.48 8.61 10.79
C ASP A 126 19.59 9.66 10.59
N LYS A 127 20.63 9.31 9.82
CA LYS A 127 21.71 10.23 9.50
C LYS A 127 21.31 11.38 8.59
N PHE A 128 20.22 11.21 7.84
CA PHE A 128 19.78 12.13 6.78
C PHE A 128 18.46 12.82 7.09
N TYR A 129 17.67 12.25 7.98
CA TYR A 129 16.31 12.71 8.31
C TYR A 129 16.16 12.80 9.83
N ASP A 130 15.75 13.96 10.30
CA ASP A 130 15.51 14.22 11.72
C ASP A 130 14.10 13.77 12.17
N GLN A 131 13.76 14.03 13.44
CA GLN A 131 12.47 13.62 14.00
C GLN A 131 11.29 14.33 13.35
N ASP A 132 11.46 15.59 12.95
CA ASP A 132 10.41 16.38 12.29
C ASP A 132 10.17 15.87 10.86
N ASP A 133 11.21 15.50 10.13
CA ASP A 133 11.11 14.86 8.83
C ASP A 133 10.32 13.55 8.93
N LEU A 134 10.71 12.68 9.87
CA LEU A 134 10.06 11.38 10.06
C LEU A 134 8.62 11.51 10.55
N ALA A 135 8.30 12.52 11.33
CA ALA A 135 6.94 12.84 11.73
C ALA A 135 6.06 13.24 10.52
N GLN A 136 6.62 13.96 9.54
CA GLN A 136 5.91 14.26 8.30
C GLN A 136 5.64 12.98 7.49
N TRP A 137 6.59 12.03 7.44
CA TRP A 137 6.35 10.75 6.77
C TRP A 137 5.23 9.97 7.45
N ALA A 138 5.23 9.96 8.80
CA ALA A 138 4.16 9.31 9.57
C ALA A 138 2.79 9.94 9.28
N LYS A 139 2.72 11.27 9.20
CA LYS A 139 1.49 11.99 8.85
C LYS A 139 0.98 11.65 7.45
N ILE A 140 1.87 11.61 6.45
CA ILE A 140 1.52 11.33 5.04
C ILE A 140 1.05 9.89 4.87
N THR A 141 1.72 8.93 5.52
CA THR A 141 1.37 7.50 5.45
C THR A 141 0.25 7.10 6.42
N GLY A 142 -0.16 8.00 7.31
CA GLY A 142 -1.16 7.72 8.35
C GLY A 142 -0.65 6.79 9.46
N ALA A 143 0.67 6.67 9.64
CA ALA A 143 1.27 5.84 10.67
C ALA A 143 0.98 6.37 12.07
N LYS A 144 0.76 5.45 12.99
CA LYS A 144 0.50 5.71 14.41
C LYS A 144 1.63 5.17 15.27
N VAL A 145 1.61 5.54 16.55
CA VAL A 145 2.49 4.94 17.56
C VAL A 145 2.34 3.41 17.54
N GLY A 146 3.46 2.70 17.54
CA GLY A 146 3.51 1.24 17.45
C GLY A 146 3.50 0.68 16.03
N ASP A 147 3.35 1.53 15.01
CA ASP A 147 3.42 1.13 13.61
C ASP A 147 4.87 1.18 13.07
N MET A 148 5.04 0.68 11.86
CA MET A 148 6.27 0.86 11.09
C MET A 148 5.94 1.33 9.69
N ILE A 149 6.72 2.28 9.16
CA ILE A 149 6.61 2.72 7.79
C ILE A 149 7.65 1.97 6.96
N PHE A 150 7.25 1.38 5.85
CA PHE A 150 8.15 0.83 4.85
C PHE A 150 8.12 1.70 3.61
N VAL A 151 9.31 2.08 3.12
CA VAL A 151 9.47 3.01 2.00
C VAL A 151 10.32 2.35 0.91
N LEU A 152 9.81 2.41 -0.31
CA LEU A 152 10.53 2.04 -1.53
C LEU A 152 10.75 3.26 -2.42
N SER A 153 11.75 3.20 -3.28
CA SER A 153 12.07 4.28 -4.20
C SER A 153 12.65 3.76 -5.52
N GLY A 154 12.39 4.50 -6.60
CA GLY A 154 12.88 4.15 -7.95
C GLY A 154 11.97 4.69 -9.06
N PRO A 155 11.93 4.03 -10.25
CA PRO A 155 11.00 4.35 -11.33
C PRO A 155 9.54 4.19 -10.86
N ALA A 156 8.67 5.13 -11.18
CA ALA A 156 7.35 5.26 -10.56
C ALA A 156 6.49 3.99 -10.64
N ASP A 157 6.22 3.50 -11.84
CA ASP A 157 5.34 2.34 -12.05
C ASP A 157 5.89 1.08 -11.40
N LYS A 158 7.20 0.86 -11.57
CA LYS A 158 7.88 -0.29 -10.96
C LYS A 158 7.83 -0.24 -9.45
N THR A 159 8.06 0.91 -8.86
CA THR A 159 8.07 1.12 -7.40
C THR A 159 6.68 0.93 -6.81
N ARG A 160 5.63 1.41 -7.50
CA ARG A 160 4.24 1.16 -7.08
C ARG A 160 3.91 -0.34 -7.09
N ALA A 161 4.26 -1.07 -8.15
CA ALA A 161 4.05 -2.50 -8.22
C ALA A 161 4.82 -3.28 -7.13
N GLN A 162 6.06 -2.89 -6.85
CA GLN A 162 6.88 -3.48 -5.79
C GLN A 162 6.29 -3.23 -4.41
N LEU A 163 5.82 -2.01 -4.13
CA LEU A 163 5.19 -1.69 -2.86
C LEU A 163 3.83 -2.38 -2.70
N SER A 164 3.07 -2.54 -3.79
CA SER A 164 1.85 -3.34 -3.80
C SER A 164 2.12 -4.80 -3.41
N ALA A 165 3.17 -5.40 -3.97
CA ALA A 165 3.58 -6.75 -3.61
C ALA A 165 3.98 -6.85 -2.12
N LEU A 166 4.74 -5.89 -1.60
CA LEU A 166 5.11 -5.81 -0.19
C LEU A 166 3.87 -5.65 0.72
N ARG A 167 2.94 -4.78 0.33
CA ARG A 167 1.67 -4.59 1.04
C ARG A 167 0.90 -5.90 1.19
N MET A 168 0.79 -6.67 0.12
CA MET A 168 0.10 -7.97 0.13
C MET A 168 0.84 -9.02 0.96
N GLU A 169 2.15 -9.07 0.90
CA GLU A 169 2.99 -9.97 1.71
C GLU A 169 2.83 -9.69 3.20
N VAL A 170 2.94 -8.42 3.59
CA VAL A 170 2.79 -8.01 4.98
C VAL A 170 1.38 -8.27 5.49
N ALA A 171 0.36 -7.97 4.69
CA ALA A 171 -1.04 -8.26 5.03
C ALA A 171 -1.26 -9.78 5.25
N THR A 172 -0.60 -10.62 4.47
CA THR A 172 -0.65 -12.08 4.65
C THR A 172 0.01 -12.50 5.96
N ARG A 173 1.20 -11.97 6.27
CA ARG A 173 1.91 -12.28 7.54
C ARG A 173 1.13 -11.84 8.77
N LEU A 174 0.41 -10.74 8.66
CA LEU A 174 -0.41 -10.19 9.75
C LEU A 174 -1.83 -10.81 9.84
N GLY A 175 -2.18 -11.73 8.92
CA GLY A 175 -3.51 -12.34 8.91
C GLY A 175 -4.64 -11.38 8.52
N LEU A 176 -4.33 -10.24 7.86
CA LEU A 176 -5.32 -9.23 7.46
C LEU A 176 -6.14 -9.63 6.23
N ARG A 177 -5.74 -10.71 5.55
CA ARG A 177 -6.41 -11.22 4.35
C ARG A 177 -7.33 -12.37 4.70
N ASN A 178 -8.42 -12.08 5.39
CA ASN A 178 -9.40 -13.11 5.74
C ASN A 178 -10.11 -13.64 4.47
N PRO A 179 -9.99 -14.94 4.12
CA PRO A 179 -10.60 -15.50 2.92
C PRO A 179 -12.15 -15.56 2.98
N ALA A 180 -12.73 -15.42 4.17
CA ALA A 180 -14.19 -15.39 4.35
C ALA A 180 -14.79 -13.99 4.14
N GLU A 181 -13.96 -12.96 4.02
CA GLU A 181 -14.39 -11.58 3.78
C GLU A 181 -14.29 -11.23 2.31
N PHE A 182 -15.36 -10.62 1.78
CA PHE A 182 -15.43 -10.16 0.40
C PHE A 182 -15.61 -8.64 0.39
N ALA A 183 -14.77 -7.96 -0.37
CA ALA A 183 -14.84 -6.52 -0.58
C ALA A 183 -14.77 -6.22 -2.10
N PRO A 184 -15.82 -6.56 -2.86
CA PRO A 184 -15.86 -6.29 -4.29
C PRO A 184 -15.90 -4.80 -4.56
N LEU A 185 -15.24 -4.37 -5.62
CA LEU A 185 -15.21 -2.99 -6.07
C LEU A 185 -15.16 -2.92 -7.59
N TRP A 186 -15.50 -1.76 -8.14
CA TRP A 186 -15.28 -1.42 -9.53
C TRP A 186 -14.05 -0.53 -9.67
N VAL A 187 -13.15 -0.90 -10.57
CA VAL A 187 -12.13 0.02 -11.08
C VAL A 187 -12.60 0.48 -12.45
N VAL A 188 -12.73 1.78 -12.62
CA VAL A 188 -13.25 2.43 -13.83
C VAL A 188 -12.21 3.36 -14.44
N ASP A 189 -12.50 3.93 -15.60
CA ASP A 189 -11.64 4.92 -16.28
C ASP A 189 -10.23 4.39 -16.60
N PHE A 190 -10.16 3.16 -17.08
CA PHE A 190 -8.91 2.60 -17.58
C PHE A 190 -8.35 3.44 -18.74
N PRO A 191 -7.02 3.64 -18.80
CA PRO A 191 -6.40 4.27 -19.95
C PRO A 191 -6.65 3.43 -21.22
N LEU A 192 -6.92 4.12 -22.34
CA LEU A 192 -7.11 3.50 -23.65
C LEU A 192 -5.79 3.12 -24.28
#